data_d9afa4a6035d491621d965cce81d54c4
#
_entry.id   d9afa4a6035d491621d965cce81d54c4
#
_cell.length_a   1.000
_cell.length_b   1.000
_cell.length_c   1.000
_cell.angle_alpha   90.00
_cell.angle_beta   90.00
_cell.angle_gamma   90.00
#
_symmetry.space_group_name_H-M   'P 1'
#
loop_
_entity.id
_entity.type
_entity.pdbx_description
1 polymer ?
#
loop_
_entity_poly.entity_id
_entity_poly.type
_entity_poly.pdbx_seq_one_letter_code
_entity_poly.pdbx_strand_id
1 'polypeptide(L)'
;MRVLVAGASGFVGSRLCPALVEAGHEVVAMTRRPDTYRGAGTPVHGDVADAETLHDALAGCAAAYYLVHSLDAEDFEKKDAQAAGSFGRSAAEAGLERIVYLGGLGDDADALSAHLRSRRQVEELLGDAGVPVTALRAGIIVGHGGISWELTRQIVEHLPAMITPKWVRTRTQPIAVDDVVRYLVGVLDLPQAKGRALEIGGPDVLQYVTMMRRVAAIEGRRLLIVPVPLLTPRLSSLWLSLVTDVDTTTGRALVDSMTNEVIVRDDAIRAMVPFEPMTYDEAVRRALSERAAQEGTKDRGAATDPADDADRAR
;
A
#
# COMPACT_ATOMS: atom_id res chain seq x y z
N MET A 1 -8.62 22.36 2.18
CA MET A 1 -8.20 22.32 3.61
C MET A 1 -6.72 22.00 3.72
N ARG A 2 -6.09 22.24 4.89
CA ARG A 2 -4.72 21.80 5.17
C ARG A 2 -4.72 20.36 5.70
N VAL A 3 -3.95 19.47 5.06
CA VAL A 3 -4.01 18.01 5.30
C VAL A 3 -2.62 17.44 5.47
N LEU A 4 -2.38 16.72 6.56
CA LEU A 4 -1.13 15.97 6.75
C LEU A 4 -1.22 14.62 6.02
N VAL A 5 -0.12 14.22 5.38
CA VAL A 5 0.05 12.86 4.84
C VAL A 5 1.22 12.17 5.55
N ALA A 6 0.93 11.32 6.53
CA ALA A 6 1.92 10.45 7.15
C ALA A 6 2.24 9.28 6.20
N GLY A 7 3.51 9.14 5.82
CA GLY A 7 3.93 8.21 4.77
C GLY A 7 3.92 8.81 3.36
N ALA A 8 4.08 10.14 3.23
CA ALA A 8 4.05 10.88 1.96
C ALA A 8 5.06 10.38 0.91
N SER A 9 6.21 9.85 1.33
CA SER A 9 7.24 9.29 0.44
C SER A 9 7.02 7.81 0.07
N GLY A 10 5.99 7.17 0.63
CA GLY A 10 5.68 5.76 0.38
C GLY A 10 4.95 5.53 -0.95
N PHE A 11 4.68 4.24 -1.26
CA PHE A 11 4.03 3.80 -2.49
C PHE A 11 2.70 4.51 -2.80
N VAL A 12 1.79 4.57 -1.82
CA VAL A 12 0.51 5.27 -1.98
C VAL A 12 0.66 6.77 -1.76
N GLY A 13 1.44 7.18 -0.74
CA GLY A 13 1.59 8.59 -0.38
C GLY A 13 2.19 9.45 -1.50
N SER A 14 3.17 8.92 -2.24
CA SER A 14 3.78 9.62 -3.39
C SER A 14 2.81 9.91 -4.54
N ARG A 15 1.74 9.14 -4.65
CA ARG A 15 0.64 9.33 -5.62
C ARG A 15 -0.50 10.16 -5.03
N LEU A 16 -0.75 10.01 -3.74
CA LEU A 16 -1.82 10.74 -3.07
C LEU A 16 -1.50 12.23 -2.91
N CYS A 17 -0.27 12.59 -2.54
CA CYS A 17 0.10 13.99 -2.34
C CYS A 17 -0.16 14.87 -3.57
N PRO A 18 0.28 14.53 -4.81
CA PRO A 18 -0.05 15.32 -5.98
C PRO A 18 -1.55 15.37 -6.28
N ALA A 19 -2.28 14.26 -6.08
CA ALA A 19 -3.73 14.22 -6.30
C ALA A 19 -4.50 15.13 -5.33
N LEU A 20 -4.07 15.23 -4.07
CA LEU A 20 -4.63 16.15 -3.09
C LEU A 20 -4.35 17.62 -3.44
N VAL A 21 -3.13 17.92 -3.93
CA VAL A 21 -2.79 19.26 -4.40
C VAL A 21 -3.65 19.65 -5.61
N GLU A 22 -3.84 18.73 -6.56
CA GLU A 22 -4.71 18.94 -7.73
C GLU A 22 -6.17 19.14 -7.33
N ALA A 23 -6.64 18.46 -6.26
CA ALA A 23 -7.96 18.67 -5.67
C ALA A 23 -8.10 19.96 -4.87
N GLY A 24 -7.05 20.80 -4.78
CA GLY A 24 -7.06 22.10 -4.12
C GLY A 24 -6.81 22.07 -2.61
N HIS A 25 -6.21 20.99 -2.08
CA HIS A 25 -5.81 20.92 -0.68
C HIS A 25 -4.37 21.41 -0.47
N GLU A 26 -4.10 22.00 0.70
CA GLU A 26 -2.76 22.30 1.15
C GLU A 26 -2.17 21.06 1.82
N VAL A 27 -1.18 20.42 1.18
CA VAL A 27 -0.59 19.16 1.63
C VAL A 27 0.64 19.40 2.46
N VAL A 28 0.64 18.85 3.69
CA VAL A 28 1.79 18.73 4.58
C VAL A 28 2.33 17.31 4.43
N ALA A 29 3.45 17.17 3.73
CA ALA A 29 4.05 15.88 3.43
C ALA A 29 4.99 15.43 4.56
N MET A 30 4.48 14.62 5.50
CA MET A 30 5.29 14.16 6.63
C MET A 30 6.24 13.04 6.21
N THR A 31 7.53 13.26 6.46
CA THR A 31 8.60 12.34 6.16
C THR A 31 9.73 12.43 7.19
N ARG A 32 10.46 11.33 7.41
CA ARG A 32 11.67 11.31 8.27
C ARG A 32 12.85 12.05 7.63
N ARG A 33 12.80 12.33 6.32
CA ARG A 33 13.89 12.97 5.54
C ARG A 33 13.33 14.09 4.66
N PRO A 34 12.94 15.23 5.25
CA PRO A 34 12.33 16.33 4.49
C PRO A 34 13.28 16.91 3.43
N ASP A 35 14.59 16.98 3.70
CA ASP A 35 15.59 17.56 2.78
C ASP A 35 15.71 16.78 1.46
N THR A 36 15.42 15.49 1.47
CA THR A 36 15.49 14.63 0.28
C THR A 36 14.15 14.39 -0.38
N TYR A 37 13.04 14.89 0.21
CA TYR A 37 11.72 14.77 -0.36
C TYR A 37 11.60 15.57 -1.65
N ARG A 38 11.03 14.94 -2.70
CA ARG A 38 10.85 15.56 -4.04
C ARG A 38 9.42 15.43 -4.55
N GLY A 39 8.50 15.00 -3.67
CA GLY A 39 7.08 14.87 -3.98
C GLY A 39 6.33 16.20 -3.89
N ALA A 40 5.03 16.15 -4.11
CA ALA A 40 4.13 17.29 -3.96
C ALA A 40 3.81 17.58 -2.49
N GLY A 41 3.50 18.84 -2.19
CA GLY A 41 3.21 19.34 -0.85
C GLY A 41 4.44 19.92 -0.15
N THR A 42 4.23 20.48 1.04
CA THR A 42 5.29 21.05 1.89
C THR A 42 5.89 19.93 2.76
N PRO A 43 7.17 19.59 2.60
CA PRO A 43 7.79 18.57 3.43
C PRO A 43 7.97 19.05 4.87
N VAL A 44 7.61 18.19 5.82
CA VAL A 44 7.85 18.40 7.24
C VAL A 44 8.52 17.17 7.85
N HIS A 45 9.39 17.38 8.83
CA HIS A 45 9.96 16.29 9.60
C HIS A 45 8.90 15.70 10.52
N GLY A 46 8.78 14.37 10.56
CA GLY A 46 7.95 13.67 11.51
C GLY A 46 8.15 12.15 11.46
N ASP A 47 8.09 11.53 12.63
CA ASP A 47 8.07 10.09 12.81
C ASP A 47 6.83 9.71 13.63
N VAL A 48 6.03 8.75 13.14
CA VAL A 48 4.82 8.29 13.85
C VAL A 48 5.13 7.64 15.21
N ALA A 49 6.38 7.22 15.42
CA ALA A 49 6.85 6.68 16.70
C ALA A 49 7.29 7.78 17.70
N ASP A 50 7.41 9.04 17.24
CA ASP A 50 7.90 10.16 18.05
C ASP A 50 6.81 11.25 18.16
N ALA A 51 6.18 11.32 19.33
CA ALA A 51 5.06 12.25 19.60
C ALA A 51 5.47 13.73 19.52
N GLU A 52 6.72 14.10 19.85
CA GLU A 52 7.19 15.49 19.78
C GLU A 52 7.18 15.98 18.32
N THR A 53 7.66 15.14 17.39
CA THR A 53 7.67 15.48 15.96
C THR A 53 6.26 15.53 15.34
N LEU A 54 5.31 14.75 15.91
CA LEU A 54 3.92 14.74 15.45
C LEU A 54 3.19 16.05 15.80
N HIS A 55 3.48 16.64 16.97
CA HIS A 55 2.85 17.89 17.37
C HIS A 55 3.09 19.01 16.34
N ASP A 56 4.34 19.21 15.95
CA ASP A 56 4.70 20.24 14.97
C ASP A 56 4.18 19.93 13.57
N ALA A 57 4.23 18.66 13.16
CA ALA A 57 3.76 18.24 11.84
C ALA A 57 2.23 18.42 11.69
N LEU A 58 1.45 18.17 12.73
CA LEU A 58 -0.02 18.26 12.73
C LEU A 58 -0.53 19.71 12.92
N ALA A 59 0.33 20.65 13.28
CA ALA A 59 -0.08 22.01 13.58
C ALA A 59 -0.86 22.66 12.42
N GLY A 60 -2.09 23.12 12.74
CA GLY A 60 -2.97 23.78 11.78
C GLY A 60 -3.56 22.88 10.69
N CYS A 61 -3.38 21.57 10.77
CA CYS A 61 -4.04 20.63 9.87
C CYS A 61 -5.49 20.38 10.33
N ALA A 62 -6.43 20.30 9.38
CA ALA A 62 -7.81 19.92 9.64
C ALA A 62 -8.03 18.40 9.57
N ALA A 63 -7.23 17.69 8.77
CA ALA A 63 -7.31 16.25 8.61
C ALA A 63 -5.92 15.64 8.41
N ALA A 64 -5.82 14.33 8.58
CA ALA A 64 -4.60 13.60 8.29
C ALA A 64 -4.88 12.26 7.59
N TYR A 65 -3.95 11.86 6.71
CA TYR A 65 -3.85 10.50 6.21
C TYR A 65 -2.80 9.72 6.98
N TYR A 66 -3.15 8.50 7.40
CA TYR A 66 -2.22 7.57 8.02
C TYR A 66 -1.95 6.41 7.07
N LEU A 67 -0.76 6.40 6.42
CA LEU A 67 -0.34 5.43 5.41
C LEU A 67 0.94 4.68 5.83
N VAL A 68 1.27 4.70 7.11
CA VAL A 68 2.50 4.11 7.65
C VAL A 68 2.24 2.69 8.12
N HIS A 69 3.22 1.81 7.93
CA HIS A 69 3.26 0.45 8.48
C HIS A 69 4.71 -0.04 8.60
N SER A 70 4.95 -1.05 9.46
CA SER A 70 6.28 -1.56 9.81
C SER A 70 6.45 -3.05 9.49
N LEU A 71 5.93 -3.52 8.33
CA LEU A 71 5.93 -4.95 7.93
C LEU A 71 7.32 -5.60 7.85
N ASP A 72 8.38 -4.79 7.73
CA ASP A 72 9.79 -5.19 7.69
C ASP A 72 10.36 -5.54 9.08
N ALA A 73 9.62 -5.27 10.16
CA ALA A 73 10.04 -5.56 11.53
C ALA A 73 9.44 -6.87 12.05
N GLU A 74 10.21 -7.67 12.79
CA GLU A 74 9.71 -8.90 13.43
C GLU A 74 8.59 -8.65 14.44
N ASP A 75 8.59 -7.48 15.10
CA ASP A 75 7.62 -7.02 16.10
C ASP A 75 6.64 -5.97 15.53
N PHE A 76 6.33 -6.05 14.23
CA PHE A 76 5.53 -5.05 13.51
C PHE A 76 4.16 -4.79 14.15
N GLU A 77 3.46 -5.81 14.68
CA GLU A 77 2.16 -5.64 15.35
C GLU A 77 2.26 -4.66 16.52
N LYS A 78 3.31 -4.79 17.35
CA LYS A 78 3.54 -3.92 18.51
C LYS A 78 3.94 -2.50 18.08
N LYS A 79 4.83 -2.38 17.09
CA LYS A 79 5.29 -1.08 16.57
C LYS A 79 4.15 -0.31 15.92
N ASP A 80 3.37 -0.99 15.06
CA ASP A 80 2.22 -0.38 14.39
C ASP A 80 1.16 0.07 15.42
N ALA A 81 0.89 -0.74 16.46
CA ALA A 81 -0.03 -0.38 17.52
C ALA A 81 0.43 0.85 18.33
N GLN A 82 1.71 0.90 18.72
CA GLN A 82 2.28 2.04 19.44
C GLN A 82 2.24 3.32 18.61
N ALA A 83 2.64 3.25 17.35
CA ALA A 83 2.65 4.37 16.42
C ALA A 83 1.22 4.90 16.16
N ALA A 84 0.24 4.02 15.94
CA ALA A 84 -1.15 4.40 15.72
C ALA A 84 -1.75 5.09 16.96
N GLY A 85 -1.54 4.54 18.16
CA GLY A 85 -2.02 5.14 19.40
C GLY A 85 -1.36 6.50 19.69
N SER A 86 -0.06 6.65 19.39
CA SER A 86 0.63 7.95 19.51
C SER A 86 0.07 8.96 18.53
N PHE A 87 -0.07 8.57 17.25
CA PHE A 87 -0.63 9.44 16.21
C PHE A 87 -2.06 9.87 16.52
N GLY A 88 -2.94 8.94 16.94
CA GLY A 88 -4.32 9.25 17.30
C GLY A 88 -4.43 10.29 18.42
N ARG A 89 -3.61 10.17 19.47
CA ARG A 89 -3.55 11.17 20.56
C ARG A 89 -3.05 12.52 20.06
N SER A 90 -1.95 12.57 19.33
CA SER A 90 -1.43 13.82 18.78
C SER A 90 -2.41 14.49 17.81
N ALA A 91 -3.16 13.69 17.04
CA ALA A 91 -4.22 14.19 16.18
C ALA A 91 -5.38 14.83 16.96
N ALA A 92 -5.78 14.22 18.07
CA ALA A 92 -6.81 14.77 18.97
C ALA A 92 -6.34 16.07 19.64
N GLU A 93 -5.10 16.10 20.14
CA GLU A 93 -4.49 17.30 20.75
C GLU A 93 -4.37 18.46 19.76
N ALA A 94 -4.06 18.17 18.49
CA ALA A 94 -4.01 19.14 17.41
C ALA A 94 -5.40 19.57 16.92
N GLY A 95 -6.48 18.94 17.38
CA GLY A 95 -7.86 19.27 17.05
C GLY A 95 -8.27 18.84 15.63
N LEU A 96 -7.71 17.76 15.10
CA LEU A 96 -8.09 17.24 13.79
C LEU A 96 -9.57 16.82 13.77
N GLU A 97 -10.23 17.14 12.67
CA GLU A 97 -11.63 16.77 12.44
C GLU A 97 -11.81 15.34 11.95
N ARG A 98 -10.72 14.73 11.37
CA ARG A 98 -10.76 13.42 10.73
C ARG A 98 -9.37 12.85 10.52
N ILE A 99 -9.27 11.51 10.63
CA ILE A 99 -8.16 10.72 10.12
C ILE A 99 -8.69 9.84 8.99
N VAL A 100 -7.98 9.79 7.85
CA VAL A 100 -8.23 8.83 6.77
C VAL A 100 -7.14 7.76 6.84
N TYR A 101 -7.54 6.51 6.94
CA TYR A 101 -6.65 5.37 7.08
C TYR A 101 -6.81 4.38 5.92
N LEU A 102 -5.70 3.86 5.39
CA LEU A 102 -5.71 2.78 4.41
C LEU A 102 -5.37 1.47 5.12
N GLY A 103 -6.40 0.67 5.38
CA GLY A 103 -6.33 -0.60 6.09
C GLY A 103 -6.39 -1.82 5.17
N GLY A 104 -6.40 -3.01 5.79
CA GLY A 104 -6.53 -4.28 5.10
C GLY A 104 -7.98 -4.75 5.02
N LEU A 105 -8.37 -5.29 3.86
CA LEU A 105 -9.64 -5.97 3.66
C LEU A 105 -9.58 -7.38 4.27
N GLY A 106 -10.68 -7.86 4.83
CA GLY A 106 -10.85 -9.18 5.41
C GLY A 106 -12.10 -9.21 6.27
N ASP A 107 -12.69 -10.38 6.45
CA ASP A 107 -13.86 -10.57 7.30
C ASP A 107 -13.46 -10.69 8.77
N ASP A 108 -14.07 -9.89 9.63
CA ASP A 108 -13.83 -9.92 11.08
C ASP A 108 -14.33 -11.23 11.72
N ALA A 109 -15.21 -11.99 11.04
CA ALA A 109 -15.65 -13.32 11.45
C ALA A 109 -14.62 -14.43 11.16
N ASP A 110 -13.62 -14.16 10.32
CA ASP A 110 -12.58 -15.11 9.96
C ASP A 110 -11.41 -15.07 10.97
N ALA A 111 -10.64 -16.17 11.02
CA ALA A 111 -9.35 -16.19 11.71
C ALA A 111 -8.33 -15.41 10.87
N LEU A 112 -8.27 -14.09 11.06
CA LEU A 112 -7.38 -13.22 10.31
C LEU A 112 -5.90 -13.53 10.58
N SER A 113 -5.06 -13.35 9.56
CA SER A 113 -3.60 -13.38 9.70
C SER A 113 -3.10 -12.29 10.65
N ALA A 114 -1.87 -12.44 11.19
CA ALA A 114 -1.25 -11.45 12.05
C ALA A 114 -1.25 -10.05 11.39
N HIS A 115 -0.91 -10.00 10.10
CA HIS A 115 -0.93 -8.78 9.33
C HIS A 115 -2.32 -8.11 9.29
N LEU A 116 -3.38 -8.85 8.98
CA LEU A 116 -4.74 -8.29 8.92
C LEU A 116 -5.25 -7.89 10.30
N ARG A 117 -4.92 -8.65 11.36
CA ARG A 117 -5.23 -8.25 12.75
C ARG A 117 -4.55 -6.94 13.13
N SER A 118 -3.25 -6.79 12.82
CA SER A 118 -2.54 -5.53 13.05
C SER A 118 -3.23 -4.35 12.36
N ARG A 119 -3.70 -4.53 11.12
CA ARG A 119 -4.45 -3.48 10.40
C ARG A 119 -5.74 -3.08 11.10
N ARG A 120 -6.48 -4.05 11.66
CA ARG A 120 -7.68 -3.77 12.47
C ARG A 120 -7.34 -3.01 13.74
N GLN A 121 -6.33 -3.46 14.47
CA GLN A 121 -5.88 -2.82 15.69
C GLN A 121 -5.41 -1.37 15.46
N VAL A 122 -4.69 -1.11 14.35
CA VAL A 122 -4.30 0.25 13.97
C VAL A 122 -5.52 1.13 13.70
N GLU A 123 -6.54 0.63 13.00
CA GLU A 123 -7.79 1.35 12.74
C GLU A 123 -8.48 1.78 14.04
N GLU A 124 -8.58 0.88 15.03
CA GLU A 124 -9.14 1.14 16.36
C GLU A 124 -8.32 2.19 17.11
N LEU A 125 -7.00 1.96 17.25
CA LEU A 125 -6.11 2.82 18.02
C LEU A 125 -6.00 4.25 17.47
N LEU A 126 -6.12 4.45 16.16
CA LEU A 126 -6.19 5.78 15.56
C LEU A 126 -7.41 6.58 16.04
N GLY A 127 -8.52 5.89 16.33
CA GLY A 127 -9.78 6.49 16.76
C GLY A 127 -9.97 6.60 18.26
N ASP A 128 -9.17 5.91 19.08
CA ASP A 128 -9.34 5.82 20.55
C ASP A 128 -9.33 7.19 21.25
N ALA A 129 -8.61 8.16 20.72
CA ALA A 129 -8.56 9.52 21.24
C ALA A 129 -9.76 10.41 20.82
N GLY A 130 -10.75 9.85 20.11
CA GLY A 130 -12.01 10.50 19.75
C GLY A 130 -12.01 11.21 18.39
N VAL A 131 -10.91 11.20 17.63
CA VAL A 131 -10.91 11.70 16.24
C VAL A 131 -11.57 10.67 15.34
N PRO A 132 -12.61 11.02 14.57
CA PRO A 132 -13.27 10.08 13.67
C PRO A 132 -12.32 9.53 12.60
N VAL A 133 -12.23 8.20 12.48
CA VAL A 133 -11.41 7.52 11.47
C VAL A 133 -12.27 7.07 10.30
N THR A 134 -11.93 7.52 9.09
CA THR A 134 -12.46 6.95 7.84
C THR A 134 -11.47 5.91 7.35
N ALA A 135 -11.78 4.63 7.51
CA ALA A 135 -10.92 3.54 7.09
C ALA A 135 -11.32 3.04 5.70
N LEU A 136 -10.40 3.06 4.74
CA LEU A 136 -10.53 2.36 3.46
C LEU A 136 -9.82 1.01 3.57
N ARG A 137 -10.58 -0.08 3.49
CA ARG A 137 -10.06 -1.44 3.59
C ARG A 137 -9.86 -2.02 2.20
N ALA A 138 -8.61 -2.25 1.82
CA ALA A 138 -8.21 -2.79 0.52
C ALA A 138 -7.58 -4.18 0.64
N GLY A 139 -7.75 -5.00 -0.39
CA GLY A 139 -6.98 -6.22 -0.58
C GLY A 139 -5.61 -5.90 -1.22
N ILE A 140 -5.27 -6.62 -2.31
CA ILE A 140 -4.04 -6.39 -3.05
C ILE A 140 -4.15 -5.09 -3.85
N ILE A 141 -3.21 -4.17 -3.65
CA ILE A 141 -3.07 -2.95 -4.44
C ILE A 141 -2.06 -3.19 -5.55
N VAL A 142 -2.49 -3.02 -6.79
CA VAL A 142 -1.70 -3.22 -8.01
C VAL A 142 -1.15 -1.88 -8.50
N GLY A 143 0.18 -1.79 -8.59
CA GLY A 143 0.88 -0.60 -9.08
C GLY A 143 2.38 -0.74 -8.90
N HIS A 144 3.17 -0.11 -9.76
CA HIS A 144 4.63 -0.17 -9.70
C HIS A 144 5.16 0.38 -8.36
N GLY A 145 6.04 -0.38 -7.71
CA GLY A 145 6.58 -0.09 -6.38
C GLY A 145 5.71 -0.55 -5.20
N GLY A 146 4.52 -1.13 -5.46
CA GLY A 146 3.69 -1.77 -4.44
C GLY A 146 4.20 -3.17 -4.10
N ILE A 147 4.45 -3.45 -2.82
CA ILE A 147 5.13 -4.70 -2.40
C ILE A 147 4.40 -5.97 -2.83
N SER A 148 3.06 -6.02 -2.71
CA SER A 148 2.26 -7.18 -3.12
C SER A 148 2.27 -7.38 -4.64
N TRP A 149 2.31 -6.29 -5.41
CA TRP A 149 2.45 -6.32 -6.84
C TRP A 149 3.85 -6.79 -7.24
N GLU A 150 4.91 -6.21 -6.66
CA GLU A 150 6.30 -6.56 -6.96
C GLU A 150 6.57 -8.04 -6.66
N LEU A 151 6.04 -8.56 -5.54
CA LEU A 151 6.09 -9.97 -5.22
C LEU A 151 5.47 -10.84 -6.32
N THR A 152 4.25 -10.52 -6.75
CA THR A 152 3.55 -11.26 -7.81
C THR A 152 4.30 -11.22 -9.12
N ARG A 153 4.79 -10.04 -9.53
CA ARG A 153 5.55 -9.82 -10.76
C ARG A 153 6.86 -10.61 -10.77
N GLN A 154 7.67 -10.49 -9.72
CA GLN A 154 8.96 -11.17 -9.62
C GLN A 154 8.81 -12.69 -9.62
N ILE A 155 7.79 -13.24 -8.96
CA ILE A 155 7.47 -14.67 -9.03
C ILE A 155 7.21 -15.08 -10.50
N VAL A 156 6.42 -14.32 -11.23
CA VAL A 156 6.10 -14.61 -12.64
C VAL A 156 7.32 -14.44 -13.54
N GLU A 157 8.15 -13.43 -13.28
CA GLU A 157 9.34 -13.11 -14.07
C GLU A 157 10.43 -14.18 -13.95
N HIS A 158 10.68 -14.67 -12.73
CA HIS A 158 11.80 -15.59 -12.45
C HIS A 158 11.44 -17.07 -12.59
N LEU A 159 10.16 -17.43 -12.59
CA LEU A 159 9.75 -18.83 -12.53
C LEU A 159 8.87 -19.23 -13.72
N PRO A 160 9.42 -19.99 -14.69
CA PRO A 160 8.61 -20.56 -15.76
C PRO A 160 7.69 -21.71 -15.29
N ALA A 161 8.03 -22.32 -14.14
CA ALA A 161 7.22 -23.36 -13.50
C ALA A 161 7.36 -23.30 -11.99
N MET A 162 6.26 -23.52 -11.26
CA MET A 162 6.26 -23.52 -9.80
C MET A 162 5.30 -24.56 -9.21
N ILE A 163 5.68 -25.06 -8.04
CA ILE A 163 4.82 -25.86 -7.18
C ILE A 163 4.29 -24.94 -6.07
N THR A 164 2.98 -24.88 -5.91
CA THR A 164 2.34 -23.94 -5.00
C THR A 164 1.48 -24.61 -3.95
N PRO A 165 1.36 -24.03 -2.73
CA PRO A 165 0.43 -24.49 -1.71
C PRO A 165 -1.03 -24.21 -2.07
N LYS A 166 -1.96 -24.68 -1.23
CA LYS A 166 -3.41 -24.50 -1.42
C LYS A 166 -3.84 -23.02 -1.47
N TRP A 167 -3.15 -22.13 -0.76
CA TRP A 167 -3.52 -20.70 -0.71
C TRP A 167 -3.54 -20.00 -2.08
N VAL A 168 -2.84 -20.54 -3.08
CA VAL A 168 -2.88 -20.01 -4.44
C VAL A 168 -4.30 -19.99 -5.05
N ARG A 169 -5.23 -20.77 -4.47
CA ARG A 169 -6.65 -20.81 -4.85
C ARG A 169 -7.55 -19.88 -4.02
N THR A 170 -7.01 -19.24 -2.99
CA THR A 170 -7.75 -18.25 -2.21
C THR A 170 -8.14 -17.08 -3.13
N ARG A 171 -9.36 -16.58 -2.94
CA ARG A 171 -9.87 -15.46 -3.73
C ARG A 171 -9.49 -14.13 -3.10
N THR A 172 -9.20 -13.18 -3.95
CA THR A 172 -8.91 -11.79 -3.58
C THR A 172 -9.56 -10.86 -4.59
N GLN A 173 -9.80 -9.62 -4.21
CA GLN A 173 -10.32 -8.58 -5.09
C GLN A 173 -9.27 -7.47 -5.21
N PRO A 174 -8.33 -7.57 -6.19
CA PRO A 174 -7.27 -6.60 -6.39
C PRO A 174 -7.85 -5.26 -6.86
N ILE A 175 -7.15 -4.17 -6.53
CA ILE A 175 -7.50 -2.81 -6.92
C ILE A 175 -6.28 -2.07 -7.46
N ALA A 176 -6.44 -1.24 -8.50
CA ALA A 176 -5.39 -0.38 -9.00
C ALA A 176 -5.03 0.71 -7.98
N VAL A 177 -3.74 1.06 -7.85
CA VAL A 177 -3.30 2.12 -6.94
C VAL A 177 -3.95 3.47 -7.27
N ASP A 178 -4.19 3.76 -8.54
CA ASP A 178 -4.86 4.99 -8.96
C ASP A 178 -6.30 5.07 -8.45
N ASP A 179 -7.01 3.93 -8.45
CA ASP A 179 -8.38 3.85 -7.92
C ASP A 179 -8.39 3.99 -6.39
N VAL A 180 -7.38 3.43 -5.70
CA VAL A 180 -7.17 3.68 -4.26
C VAL A 180 -6.99 5.17 -4.00
N VAL A 181 -6.16 5.86 -4.78
CA VAL A 181 -5.93 7.30 -4.64
C VAL A 181 -7.23 8.09 -4.89
N ARG A 182 -8.02 7.72 -5.92
CA ARG A 182 -9.34 8.34 -6.17
C ARG A 182 -10.28 8.22 -4.97
N TYR A 183 -10.37 7.01 -4.38
CA TYR A 183 -11.17 6.80 -3.18
C TYR A 183 -10.64 7.61 -1.99
N LEU A 184 -9.31 7.62 -1.76
CA LEU A 184 -8.69 8.39 -0.67
C LEU A 184 -9.01 9.89 -0.79
N VAL A 185 -8.82 10.48 -1.97
CA VAL A 185 -9.17 11.88 -2.23
C VAL A 185 -10.68 12.09 -2.07
N GLY A 186 -11.50 11.22 -2.67
CA GLY A 186 -12.95 11.37 -2.69
C GLY A 186 -13.60 11.35 -1.30
N VAL A 187 -13.10 10.52 -0.36
CA VAL A 187 -13.70 10.44 0.99
C VAL A 187 -13.34 11.61 1.89
N LEU A 188 -12.31 12.39 1.56
CA LEU A 188 -11.81 13.45 2.45
C LEU A 188 -12.88 14.51 2.76
N ASP A 189 -13.61 14.97 1.76
CA ASP A 189 -14.61 16.02 1.88
C ASP A 189 -16.04 15.50 2.11
N LEU A 190 -16.24 14.17 2.16
CA LEU A 190 -17.54 13.56 2.32
C LEU A 190 -17.92 13.40 3.80
N PRO A 191 -18.94 14.12 4.32
CA PRO A 191 -19.38 13.97 5.70
C PRO A 191 -19.89 12.55 6.00
N GLN A 192 -20.56 11.90 5.04
CA GLN A 192 -21.10 10.55 5.18
C GLN A 192 -20.05 9.45 5.25
N ALA A 193 -18.80 9.73 4.89
CA ALA A 193 -17.68 8.81 5.04
C ALA A 193 -16.98 8.92 6.41
N LYS A 194 -17.23 10.01 7.15
CA LYS A 194 -16.57 10.32 8.42
C LYS A 194 -16.86 9.26 9.48
N GLY A 195 -15.83 8.69 10.07
CA GLY A 195 -15.96 7.68 11.12
C GLY A 195 -16.47 6.31 10.64
N ARG A 196 -16.30 5.99 9.36
CA ARG A 196 -16.76 4.72 8.77
C ARG A 196 -15.62 3.88 8.23
N ALA A 197 -15.74 2.56 8.38
CA ALA A 197 -14.97 1.60 7.61
C ALA A 197 -15.70 1.31 6.29
N LEU A 198 -14.97 1.46 5.18
CA LEU A 198 -15.48 1.30 3.81
C LEU A 198 -14.55 0.35 3.05
N GLU A 199 -15.12 -0.63 2.38
CA GLU A 199 -14.37 -1.63 1.62
C GLU A 199 -14.15 -1.16 0.18
N ILE A 200 -12.92 -1.31 -0.32
CA ILE A 200 -12.55 -0.93 -1.69
C ILE A 200 -11.93 -2.10 -2.44
N GLY A 201 -12.31 -2.27 -3.70
CA GLY A 201 -11.81 -3.31 -4.60
C GLY A 201 -12.06 -2.96 -6.06
N GLY A 202 -11.28 -3.54 -6.94
CA GLY A 202 -11.51 -3.48 -8.38
C GLY A 202 -12.75 -4.32 -8.79
N PRO A 203 -13.04 -4.40 -10.10
CA PRO A 203 -14.19 -5.16 -10.59
C PRO A 203 -13.97 -6.68 -10.60
N ASP A 204 -12.72 -7.14 -10.56
CA ASP A 204 -12.36 -8.55 -10.69
C ASP A 204 -12.19 -9.23 -9.31
N VAL A 205 -12.90 -10.36 -9.09
CA VAL A 205 -12.62 -11.29 -8.00
C VAL A 205 -11.83 -12.46 -8.56
N LEU A 206 -10.57 -12.62 -8.14
CA LEU A 206 -9.63 -13.56 -8.73
C LEU A 206 -8.98 -14.45 -7.68
N GLN A 207 -8.58 -15.67 -8.08
CA GLN A 207 -7.64 -16.46 -7.32
C GLN A 207 -6.20 -16.00 -7.59
N TYR A 208 -5.29 -16.14 -6.62
CA TYR A 208 -3.87 -15.79 -6.82
C TYR A 208 -3.26 -16.50 -8.03
N VAL A 209 -3.60 -17.77 -8.26
CA VAL A 209 -3.15 -18.51 -9.45
C VAL A 209 -3.62 -17.85 -10.76
N THR A 210 -4.83 -17.32 -10.78
CA THR A 210 -5.38 -16.63 -11.95
C THR A 210 -4.69 -15.29 -12.17
N MET A 211 -4.42 -14.55 -11.09
CA MET A 211 -3.66 -13.29 -11.14
C MET A 211 -2.28 -13.52 -11.76
N MET A 212 -1.50 -14.48 -11.27
CA MET A 212 -0.17 -14.80 -11.80
C MET A 212 -0.22 -15.23 -13.26
N ARG A 213 -1.22 -16.05 -13.66
CA ARG A 213 -1.38 -16.46 -15.07
C ARG A 213 -1.73 -15.29 -15.98
N ARG A 214 -2.56 -14.34 -15.53
CA ARG A 214 -2.89 -13.13 -16.30
C ARG A 214 -1.66 -12.24 -16.47
N VAL A 215 -0.84 -12.05 -15.42
CA VAL A 215 0.45 -11.32 -15.52
C VAL A 215 1.36 -12.00 -16.55
N ALA A 216 1.56 -13.31 -16.45
CA ALA A 216 2.39 -14.05 -17.40
C ALA A 216 1.89 -13.90 -18.85
N ALA A 217 0.58 -13.99 -19.09
CA ALA A 217 -0.03 -13.81 -20.41
C ALA A 217 0.18 -12.39 -20.95
N ILE A 218 0.06 -11.35 -20.12
CA ILE A 218 0.29 -9.95 -20.50
C ILE A 218 1.77 -9.73 -20.90
N GLU A 219 2.71 -10.38 -20.19
CA GLU A 219 4.14 -10.32 -20.51
C GLU A 219 4.56 -11.29 -21.64
N GLY A 220 3.63 -12.05 -22.22
CA GLY A 220 3.93 -13.04 -23.27
C GLY A 220 4.70 -14.26 -22.77
N ARG A 221 4.67 -14.54 -21.47
CA ARG A 221 5.39 -15.64 -20.80
C ARG A 221 4.50 -16.87 -20.62
N ARG A 222 5.11 -18.07 -20.61
CA ARG A 222 4.44 -19.31 -20.20
C ARG A 222 4.72 -19.58 -18.74
N LEU A 223 3.66 -19.80 -17.95
CA LEU A 223 3.75 -20.08 -16.52
C LEU A 223 3.00 -21.38 -16.20
N LEU A 224 3.73 -22.40 -15.77
CA LEU A 224 3.16 -23.66 -15.28
C LEU A 224 3.05 -23.62 -13.75
N ILE A 225 1.82 -23.64 -13.24
CA ILE A 225 1.56 -23.71 -11.79
C ILE A 225 0.91 -25.03 -11.45
N VAL A 226 1.57 -25.80 -10.59
CA VAL A 226 1.08 -27.10 -10.08
C VAL A 226 0.78 -26.95 -8.59
N PRO A 227 -0.49 -26.85 -8.18
CA PRO A 227 -0.86 -26.79 -6.77
C PRO A 227 -0.73 -28.17 -6.14
N VAL A 228 -0.01 -28.24 -4.99
CA VAL A 228 0.15 -29.48 -4.21
C VAL A 228 -0.39 -29.30 -2.79
N PRO A 229 -1.05 -30.32 -2.20
CA PRO A 229 -1.72 -30.19 -0.92
C PRO A 229 -0.80 -30.16 0.30
N LEU A 230 0.47 -30.54 0.16
CA LEU A 230 1.40 -30.82 1.25
C LEU A 230 2.39 -29.70 1.60
N LEU A 231 2.40 -28.58 0.83
CA LEU A 231 3.29 -27.47 1.13
C LEU A 231 2.68 -26.56 2.20
N THR A 232 3.44 -26.33 3.27
CA THR A 232 3.05 -25.38 4.32
C THR A 232 3.42 -23.94 3.92
N PRO A 233 2.74 -22.90 4.46
CA PRO A 233 3.11 -21.51 4.25
C PRO A 233 4.59 -21.20 4.60
N ARG A 234 5.14 -21.87 5.63
CA ARG A 234 6.54 -21.71 6.05
C ARG A 234 7.56 -22.16 5.00
N LEU A 235 7.32 -23.30 4.34
CA LEU A 235 8.18 -23.75 3.22
C LEU A 235 8.08 -22.83 2.02
N SER A 236 6.90 -22.23 1.81
CA SER A 236 6.63 -21.25 0.76
C SER A 236 7.41 -19.95 0.95
N SER A 237 7.50 -19.43 2.19
CA SER A 237 8.18 -18.15 2.47
C SER A 237 9.71 -18.23 2.35
N LEU A 238 10.32 -19.37 2.74
CA LEU A 238 11.77 -19.59 2.56
C LEU A 238 12.18 -19.61 1.10
N TRP A 239 11.33 -20.14 0.24
CA TRP A 239 11.58 -20.21 -1.19
C TRP A 239 11.39 -18.84 -1.88
N LEU A 240 10.43 -18.03 -1.41
CA LEU A 240 10.20 -16.68 -1.97
C LEU A 240 11.41 -15.78 -1.86
N SER A 241 12.16 -15.82 -0.76
CA SER A 241 13.37 -15.01 -0.58
C SER A 241 14.51 -15.37 -1.53
N LEU A 242 14.44 -16.51 -2.22
CA LEU A 242 15.42 -16.91 -3.25
C LEU A 242 15.07 -16.36 -4.64
N VAL A 243 13.83 -15.98 -4.86
CA VAL A 243 13.33 -15.60 -6.20
C VAL A 243 12.75 -14.19 -6.24
N THR A 244 12.68 -13.50 -5.10
CA THR A 244 12.19 -12.12 -5.00
C THR A 244 13.12 -11.28 -4.11
N ASP A 245 13.17 -9.98 -4.38
CA ASP A 245 13.92 -9.01 -3.57
C ASP A 245 13.16 -8.60 -2.28
N VAL A 246 12.03 -9.24 -2.00
CA VAL A 246 11.24 -9.00 -0.79
C VAL A 246 11.92 -9.69 0.39
N ASP A 247 12.15 -8.95 1.47
CA ASP A 247 12.74 -9.52 2.69
C ASP A 247 11.88 -10.65 3.24
N THR A 248 12.51 -11.60 3.95
CA THR A 248 11.87 -12.84 4.40
C THR A 248 10.72 -12.57 5.37
N THR A 249 10.83 -11.54 6.23
CA THR A 249 9.82 -11.20 7.23
C THR A 249 8.54 -10.69 6.56
N THR A 250 8.69 -9.72 5.66
CA THR A 250 7.59 -9.17 4.87
C THR A 250 6.98 -10.22 3.96
N GLY A 251 7.79 -10.99 3.25
CA GLY A 251 7.33 -12.07 2.37
C GLY A 251 6.50 -13.10 3.13
N ARG A 252 6.89 -13.46 4.35
CA ARG A 252 6.16 -14.38 5.22
C ARG A 252 4.81 -13.80 5.65
N ALA A 253 4.78 -12.55 6.14
CA ALA A 253 3.55 -11.88 6.55
C ALA A 253 2.54 -11.78 5.40
N LEU A 254 3.02 -11.49 4.18
CA LEU A 254 2.19 -11.44 2.98
C LEU A 254 1.64 -12.83 2.61
N VAL A 255 2.47 -13.88 2.60
CA VAL A 255 2.02 -15.26 2.29
C VAL A 255 1.02 -15.76 3.32
N ASP A 256 1.22 -15.49 4.60
CA ASP A 256 0.27 -15.84 5.65
C ASP A 256 -1.08 -15.14 5.43
N SER A 257 -1.07 -13.89 4.94
CA SER A 257 -2.28 -13.15 4.60
C SER A 257 -3.03 -13.69 3.38
N MET A 258 -2.33 -14.35 2.45
CA MET A 258 -2.95 -14.98 1.27
C MET A 258 -3.82 -16.20 1.62
N THR A 259 -3.81 -16.66 2.87
CA THR A 259 -4.73 -17.72 3.34
C THR A 259 -6.14 -17.18 3.62
N ASN A 260 -6.30 -15.90 3.87
CA ASN A 260 -7.60 -15.26 4.07
C ASN A 260 -8.21 -14.81 2.73
N GLU A 261 -9.50 -15.00 2.59
CA GLU A 261 -10.26 -14.44 1.48
C GLU A 261 -10.47 -12.95 1.71
N VAL A 262 -10.07 -12.12 0.72
CA VAL A 262 -10.14 -10.66 0.83
C VAL A 262 -10.96 -10.12 -0.35
N ILE A 263 -12.29 -10.10 -0.17
CA ILE A 263 -13.30 -9.72 -1.16
C ILE A 263 -14.20 -8.67 -0.54
N VAL A 264 -14.56 -7.65 -1.32
CA VAL A 264 -15.52 -6.60 -0.93
C VAL A 264 -16.91 -7.23 -0.71
N ARG A 265 -17.50 -6.96 0.45
CA ARG A 265 -18.83 -7.38 0.85
C ARG A 265 -19.81 -6.23 0.98
N ASP A 266 -19.28 -5.02 1.25
CA ASP A 266 -20.03 -3.76 1.27
C ASP A 266 -19.46 -2.79 0.23
N ASP A 267 -20.23 -2.50 -0.81
CA ASP A 267 -19.86 -1.61 -1.90
C ASP A 267 -20.41 -0.18 -1.74
N ALA A 268 -20.85 0.20 -0.55
CA ALA A 268 -21.41 1.53 -0.24
C ALA A 268 -20.52 2.69 -0.72
N ILE A 269 -19.21 2.49 -0.75
CA ILE A 269 -18.27 3.51 -1.24
C ILE A 269 -18.48 3.86 -2.72
N ARG A 270 -18.94 2.92 -3.55
CA ARG A 270 -19.18 3.18 -4.99
C ARG A 270 -20.28 4.21 -5.22
N ALA A 271 -21.28 4.25 -4.32
CA ALA A 271 -22.32 5.28 -4.36
C ALA A 271 -21.81 6.63 -3.84
N MET A 272 -20.82 6.64 -2.93
CA MET A 272 -20.26 7.86 -2.36
C MET A 272 -19.23 8.53 -3.28
N VAL A 273 -18.42 7.72 -3.95
CA VAL A 273 -17.35 8.15 -4.87
C VAL A 273 -17.53 7.36 -6.19
N PRO A 274 -18.46 7.81 -7.05
CA PRO A 274 -18.82 7.06 -8.24
C PRO A 274 -17.77 7.21 -9.35
N PHE A 275 -17.18 6.10 -9.77
CA PHE A 275 -16.36 5.94 -10.97
C PHE A 275 -16.25 4.45 -11.32
N GLU A 276 -15.81 4.14 -12.54
CA GLU A 276 -15.51 2.77 -12.96
C GLU A 276 -14.05 2.43 -12.61
N PRO A 277 -13.82 1.49 -11.65
CA PRO A 277 -12.48 1.05 -11.33
C PRO A 277 -11.84 0.26 -12.48
N MET A 278 -10.51 0.36 -12.59
CA MET A 278 -9.73 -0.40 -13.58
C MET A 278 -9.88 -1.90 -13.35
N THR A 279 -9.96 -2.66 -14.44
CA THR A 279 -9.82 -4.12 -14.40
C THR A 279 -8.41 -4.50 -13.94
N TYR A 280 -8.26 -5.73 -13.44
CA TYR A 280 -6.95 -6.26 -13.06
C TYR A 280 -5.93 -6.17 -14.19
N ASP A 281 -6.33 -6.54 -15.41
CA ASP A 281 -5.44 -6.53 -16.57
C ASP A 281 -4.99 -5.11 -16.96
N GLU A 282 -5.85 -4.11 -16.84
CA GLU A 282 -5.52 -2.70 -17.06
C GLU A 282 -4.53 -2.21 -16.00
N ALA A 283 -4.78 -2.51 -14.72
CA ALA A 283 -3.88 -2.16 -13.62
C ALA A 283 -2.48 -2.79 -13.80
N VAL A 284 -2.42 -4.06 -14.23
CA VAL A 284 -1.16 -4.77 -14.53
C VAL A 284 -0.41 -4.09 -15.68
N ARG A 285 -1.07 -3.82 -16.82
CA ARG A 285 -0.42 -3.14 -17.96
C ARG A 285 0.12 -1.78 -17.56
N ARG A 286 -0.63 -1.03 -16.77
CA ARG A 286 -0.21 0.28 -16.28
C ARG A 286 1.01 0.19 -15.37
N ALA A 287 1.03 -0.74 -14.40
CA ALA A 287 2.16 -0.96 -13.52
C ALA A 287 3.44 -1.36 -14.28
N LEU A 288 3.32 -2.20 -15.31
CA LEU A 288 4.44 -2.59 -16.18
C LEU A 288 4.94 -1.40 -17.02
N SER A 289 4.04 -0.57 -17.54
CA SER A 289 4.39 0.64 -18.29
C SER A 289 5.11 1.67 -17.42
N GLU A 290 4.66 1.91 -16.19
CA GLU A 290 5.33 2.80 -15.22
C GLU A 290 6.75 2.32 -14.91
N ARG A 291 6.93 1.01 -14.70
CA ARG A 291 8.25 0.40 -14.50
C ARG A 291 9.17 0.67 -15.69
N ALA A 292 8.73 0.36 -16.90
CA ALA A 292 9.53 0.56 -18.12
C ALA A 292 9.96 2.03 -18.30
N ALA A 293 9.06 2.97 -18.02
CA ALA A 293 9.35 4.39 -18.09
C ALA A 293 10.42 4.81 -17.06
N GLN A 294 10.37 4.25 -15.84
CA GLN A 294 11.35 4.56 -14.80
C GLN A 294 12.73 3.96 -15.10
N GLU A 295 12.80 2.74 -15.62
CA GLU A 295 14.05 2.09 -16.05
C GLU A 295 14.71 2.87 -17.21
N GLY A 296 13.93 3.26 -18.24
CA GLY A 296 14.44 4.06 -19.36
C GLY A 296 14.91 5.48 -18.96
N THR A 297 14.42 6.02 -17.83
CA THR A 297 14.90 7.32 -17.30
C THR A 297 16.22 7.15 -16.55
N LYS A 298 16.39 6.05 -15.82
CA LYS A 298 17.66 5.75 -15.12
C LYS A 298 18.81 5.53 -16.09
N ASP A 299 18.58 4.79 -17.18
CA ASP A 299 19.59 4.54 -18.22
C ASP A 299 20.05 5.82 -18.91
N ARG A 300 19.12 6.75 -19.18
CA ARG A 300 19.47 8.07 -19.77
C ARG A 300 20.23 8.96 -18.79
N GLY A 301 19.88 8.92 -17.49
CA GLY A 301 20.59 9.68 -16.44
C GLY A 301 22.03 9.18 -16.23
N ALA A 302 22.25 7.86 -16.31
CA ALA A 302 23.59 7.27 -16.22
C ALA A 302 24.47 7.55 -17.43
N ALA A 303 23.88 7.75 -18.62
CA ALA A 303 24.60 8.06 -19.86
C ALA A 303 25.01 9.55 -20.00
N THR A 304 24.52 10.43 -19.12
CA THR A 304 24.76 11.89 -19.19
C THR A 304 25.70 12.44 -18.12
N ASP A 305 26.40 11.60 -17.35
CA ASP A 305 27.42 12.05 -16.40
C ASP A 305 28.84 11.96 -17.06
N PRO A 306 29.38 13.04 -17.67
CA PRO A 306 30.66 13.04 -18.38
C PRO A 306 31.86 13.21 -17.45
N ALA A 307 31.72 13.06 -16.14
CA ALA A 307 32.79 13.39 -15.18
C ALA A 307 33.83 12.26 -14.96
N ASP A 308 33.63 11.04 -15.48
CA ASP A 308 34.49 9.87 -15.16
C ASP A 308 35.54 9.54 -16.22
N ASP A 309 35.60 10.28 -17.34
CA ASP A 309 36.54 10.02 -18.45
C ASP A 309 37.82 10.89 -18.38
N ALA A 310 37.92 11.81 -17.43
CA ALA A 310 39.06 12.72 -17.31
C ALA A 310 40.23 12.19 -16.43
N ASP A 311 40.00 11.11 -15.67
CA ASP A 311 41.04 10.59 -14.71
C ASP A 311 41.77 9.31 -15.22
N ARG A 312 41.47 8.81 -16.41
CA ARG A 312 42.17 7.67 -17.05
C ARG A 312 43.22 8.06 -18.07
N ALA A 313 43.48 9.37 -18.24
CA ALA A 313 44.46 9.90 -19.19
C ALA A 313 45.62 10.69 -18.53
N ARG A 314 46.02 10.33 -17.30
CA ARG A 314 47.27 10.85 -16.73
C ARG A 314 48.08 9.73 -16.08
#